data_5adf9b22fee78d8e7bb4183138c65941
#
_entry.id   5adf9b22fee78d8e7bb4183138c65941
#
_cell.length_a   1.000
_cell.length_b   1.000
_cell.length_c   1.000
_cell.angle_alpha   90.00
_cell.angle_beta   90.00
_cell.angle_gamma   90.00
#
_symmetry.space_group_name_H-M   'P 1'
#
loop_
_entity.id
_entity.type
_entity.pdbx_description
1 polymer ?
#
loop_
_entity_poly.entity_id
_entity_poly.type
_entity_poly.pdbx_seq_one_letter_code
_entity_poly.pdbx_strand_id
1 'polypeptide(L)'
;MKIQFGLLRASTAWEQFCAGEGIPSDVIEPGNPRLIDDFSVLIINRKPDQEECAAITRYLNDGGAVIGYAPFLSGLAKSLTRKERLDFLVADGQSGIFDIMLLDAAVEGQVPKEANLLRTDENTFGMFAGELLGGAAVLLPFDPVDLMTDTRVANKRFYSNRDRLPSERVSLVGKGELRHLLHRSFEYLHHARKMPYIHLWYFPGGKKSLFAFRIDTDRGERWEIDELYDAAKEAGVGFSWFLDVRAHESWLDRFLYMAGQEIGIHCYEHQVFPTYEANLKNITRARRALEGAGLAAAGFAAPFGIWNAGLAGAIDEAGFAYSSEFSFVYDSLPVYPESLGIVYHTLQVPIHPISIGSLRRVGYTEKQMQEYYAAEMDRKLARGEPLFFYGHPTHHGWETIRFLLRRAREKGIESATFGEFARWWKRRSLSKCVVDTGNASATVNVHGSAGADDLWLRVSRAPGLEAVIPVAHAIDLERVPWAPMTLSALPPDIRKVREFDPRALVGDIYSEMMRKFK
;
A
#
# COMPACT_ATOMS: atom_id res chain seq x y z
N MET A 1 7.98 -12.74 25.78
CA MET A 1 8.16 -13.28 24.40
C MET A 1 8.34 -12.11 23.45
N LYS A 2 9.32 -12.17 22.56
CA LYS A 2 9.57 -11.10 21.56
C LYS A 2 8.55 -11.13 20.45
N ILE A 3 8.10 -9.95 20.01
CA ILE A 3 7.43 -9.79 18.72
C ILE A 3 8.52 -9.56 17.68
N GLN A 4 8.86 -10.63 16.97
CA GLN A 4 9.92 -10.67 15.97
C GLN A 4 9.64 -11.77 14.95
N PHE A 5 9.86 -11.49 13.68
CA PHE A 5 9.64 -12.47 12.60
C PHE A 5 10.93 -13.15 12.19
N GLY A 6 10.87 -14.47 12.02
CA GLY A 6 11.96 -15.29 11.51
C GLY A 6 11.76 -15.59 10.02
N LEU A 7 12.72 -15.25 9.17
CA LEU A 7 12.75 -15.56 7.74
C LEU A 7 13.64 -16.78 7.50
N LEU A 8 13.14 -17.84 6.90
CA LEU A 8 13.96 -19.01 6.55
C LEU A 8 15.04 -18.72 5.50
N ARG A 9 14.87 -17.66 4.71
CA ARG A 9 15.86 -17.18 3.74
C ARG A 9 15.80 -15.66 3.66
N ALA A 10 16.94 -15.03 3.47
CA ALA A 10 17.00 -13.60 3.16
C ALA A 10 16.11 -13.27 1.95
N SER A 11 15.30 -12.24 2.09
CA SER A 11 14.37 -11.79 1.06
C SER A 11 14.10 -10.30 1.24
N THR A 12 14.60 -9.51 0.32
CA THR A 12 14.43 -8.05 0.35
C THR A 12 12.94 -7.65 0.38
N ALA A 13 12.11 -8.33 -0.40
CA ALA A 13 10.67 -8.06 -0.42
C ALA A 13 10.02 -8.28 0.96
N TRP A 14 10.35 -9.38 1.66
CA TRP A 14 9.84 -9.64 3.00
C TRP A 14 10.43 -8.67 4.05
N GLU A 15 11.72 -8.38 3.96
CA GLU A 15 12.39 -7.42 4.87
C GLU A 15 11.79 -6.02 4.73
N GLN A 16 11.57 -5.55 3.50
CA GLN A 16 10.90 -4.28 3.22
C GLN A 16 9.44 -4.28 3.70
N PHE A 17 8.73 -5.38 3.50
CA PHE A 17 7.36 -5.53 3.98
C PHE A 17 7.31 -5.41 5.51
N CYS A 18 8.14 -6.17 6.24
CA CYS A 18 8.20 -6.13 7.70
C CYS A 18 8.61 -4.74 8.21
N ALA A 19 9.58 -4.08 7.57
CA ALA A 19 9.97 -2.71 7.90
C ALA A 19 8.82 -1.71 7.64
N GLY A 20 8.08 -1.88 6.55
CA GLY A 20 6.87 -1.10 6.24
C GLY A 20 5.77 -1.29 7.28
N GLU A 21 5.57 -2.52 7.77
CA GLU A 21 4.64 -2.80 8.88
C GLU A 21 5.19 -2.36 10.25
N GLY A 22 6.48 -2.04 10.34
CA GLY A 22 7.11 -1.63 11.60
C GLY A 22 7.33 -2.76 12.59
N ILE A 23 7.63 -3.95 12.08
CA ILE A 23 7.93 -5.15 12.87
C ILE A 23 9.34 -5.62 12.54
N PRO A 24 10.18 -5.92 13.53
CA PRO A 24 11.50 -6.44 13.28
C PRO A 24 11.45 -7.84 12.68
N SER A 25 12.30 -8.08 11.70
CA SER A 25 12.53 -9.40 11.12
C SER A 25 14.01 -9.71 11.07
N ASP A 26 14.37 -10.97 11.27
CA ASP A 26 15.72 -11.46 11.11
C ASP A 26 15.72 -12.75 10.28
N VAL A 27 16.83 -12.98 9.57
CA VAL A 27 17.03 -14.22 8.82
C VAL A 27 17.53 -15.30 9.79
N ILE A 28 16.91 -16.47 9.74
CA ILE A 28 17.34 -17.62 10.53
C ILE A 28 18.61 -18.21 9.89
N GLU A 29 19.69 -18.25 10.63
CA GLU A 29 20.98 -18.77 10.17
C GLU A 29 20.85 -20.26 9.78
N PRO A 30 21.26 -20.66 8.58
CA PRO A 30 21.29 -22.07 8.19
C PRO A 30 22.16 -22.91 9.16
N GLY A 31 21.66 -24.05 9.58
CA GLY A 31 22.37 -24.94 10.51
C GLY A 31 22.27 -24.54 11.99
N ASN A 32 21.49 -23.50 12.34
CA ASN A 32 21.17 -23.17 13.73
C ASN A 32 19.66 -23.18 14.02
N PRO A 33 18.99 -24.34 13.95
CA PRO A 33 17.55 -24.46 14.13
C PRO A 33 17.06 -24.13 15.56
N ARG A 34 17.94 -23.94 16.52
CA ARG A 34 17.59 -23.57 17.90
C ARG A 34 17.07 -22.11 18.03
N LEU A 35 17.46 -21.24 17.09
CA LEU A 35 17.00 -19.84 17.06
C LEU A 35 15.53 -19.68 16.66
N ILE A 36 14.90 -20.73 16.13
CA ILE A 36 13.48 -20.70 15.74
C ILE A 36 12.57 -20.32 16.90
N ASP A 37 12.90 -20.75 18.12
CA ASP A 37 12.08 -20.50 19.33
C ASP A 37 12.04 -19.02 19.77
N ASP A 38 12.96 -18.19 19.25
CA ASP A 38 13.07 -16.78 19.57
C ASP A 38 12.04 -15.90 18.80
N PHE A 39 11.34 -16.46 17.82
CA PHE A 39 10.45 -15.72 16.95
C PHE A 39 8.96 -15.86 17.33
N SER A 40 8.22 -14.77 17.18
CA SER A 40 6.76 -14.80 17.36
C SER A 40 6.04 -15.46 16.19
N VAL A 41 6.54 -15.27 14.97
CA VAL A 41 6.03 -15.88 13.74
C VAL A 41 7.19 -16.26 12.83
N LEU A 42 7.14 -17.45 12.22
CA LEU A 42 8.07 -17.86 11.17
C LEU A 42 7.45 -17.62 9.79
N ILE A 43 8.18 -16.94 8.93
CA ILE A 43 7.85 -16.76 7.51
C ILE A 43 8.60 -17.85 6.72
N ILE A 44 7.84 -18.82 6.25
CA ILE A 44 8.37 -19.96 5.47
C ILE A 44 8.41 -19.52 3.99
N ASN A 45 9.48 -18.86 3.61
CA ASN A 45 9.68 -18.26 2.28
C ASN A 45 10.55 -19.10 1.33
N ARG A 46 10.78 -20.34 1.68
CA ARG A 46 11.32 -21.45 0.85
C ARG A 46 10.92 -22.78 1.44
N LYS A 47 11.13 -23.86 0.69
CA LYS A 47 10.95 -25.21 1.22
C LYS A 47 12.04 -25.50 2.28
N PRO A 48 11.66 -25.85 3.51
CA PRO A 48 12.58 -26.24 4.56
C PRO A 48 13.28 -27.58 4.21
N ASP A 49 14.51 -27.77 4.67
CA ASP A 49 15.17 -29.06 4.68
C ASP A 49 14.67 -29.98 5.82
N GLN A 50 15.24 -31.15 5.97
CA GLN A 50 14.79 -32.13 6.95
C GLN A 50 15.03 -31.70 8.41
N GLU A 51 16.14 -31.03 8.69
CA GLU A 51 16.48 -30.51 10.03
C GLU A 51 15.58 -29.32 10.40
N GLU A 52 15.39 -28.43 9.47
CA GLU A 52 14.48 -27.29 9.61
C GLU A 52 13.02 -27.76 9.78
N CYS A 53 12.58 -28.77 9.03
CA CYS A 53 11.25 -29.35 9.21
C CYS A 53 11.07 -29.89 10.65
N ALA A 54 12.08 -30.60 11.19
CA ALA A 54 12.03 -31.10 12.56
C ALA A 54 11.97 -29.97 13.60
N ALA A 55 12.74 -28.90 13.40
CA ALA A 55 12.75 -27.74 14.28
C ALA A 55 11.41 -26.96 14.23
N ILE A 56 10.88 -26.72 13.01
CA ILE A 56 9.59 -26.05 12.83
C ILE A 56 8.44 -26.90 13.41
N THR A 57 8.50 -28.22 13.26
CA THR A 57 7.52 -29.13 13.87
C THR A 57 7.50 -29.00 15.39
N ARG A 58 8.68 -28.99 16.03
CA ARG A 58 8.79 -28.79 17.48
C ARG A 58 8.24 -27.42 17.88
N TYR A 59 8.64 -26.34 17.19
CA TYR A 59 8.15 -24.99 17.41
C TYR A 59 6.62 -24.91 17.33
N LEU A 60 5.99 -25.57 16.35
CA LEU A 60 4.53 -25.62 16.23
C LEU A 60 3.89 -26.41 17.37
N ASN A 61 4.45 -27.58 17.75
CA ASN A 61 3.96 -28.37 18.88
C ASN A 61 3.99 -27.58 20.20
N ASP A 62 4.93 -26.65 20.33
CA ASP A 62 5.07 -25.75 21.50
C ASP A 62 4.20 -24.47 21.36
N GLY A 63 3.24 -24.44 20.43
CA GLY A 63 2.32 -23.34 20.23
C GLY A 63 2.88 -22.17 19.40
N GLY A 64 3.86 -22.43 18.56
CA GLY A 64 4.43 -21.48 17.60
C GLY A 64 3.45 -21.08 16.48
N ALA A 65 3.87 -20.19 15.59
CA ALA A 65 3.04 -19.73 14.48
C ALA A 65 3.84 -19.61 13.17
N VAL A 66 3.23 -20.03 12.05
CA VAL A 66 3.86 -20.01 10.74
C VAL A 66 2.96 -19.36 9.68
N ILE A 67 3.59 -18.69 8.71
CA ILE A 67 2.95 -18.26 7.48
C ILE A 67 3.83 -18.64 6.29
N GLY A 68 3.24 -19.06 5.19
CA GLY A 68 4.00 -19.33 3.97
C GLY A 68 3.16 -19.85 2.82
N TYR A 69 3.80 -19.97 1.67
CA TYR A 69 3.23 -20.62 0.50
C TYR A 69 2.99 -22.10 0.78
N ALA A 70 1.80 -22.60 0.55
CA ALA A 70 1.38 -23.95 0.94
C ALA A 70 2.33 -25.07 0.50
N PRO A 71 2.90 -25.08 -0.72
CA PRO A 71 3.91 -26.07 -1.12
C PRO A 71 5.17 -26.08 -0.28
N PHE A 72 5.60 -24.96 0.28
CA PHE A 72 6.79 -24.90 1.13
C PHE A 72 6.58 -25.65 2.45
N LEU A 73 5.34 -25.69 2.94
CA LEU A 73 4.98 -26.38 4.19
C LEU A 73 4.57 -27.84 3.99
N SER A 74 4.63 -28.38 2.76
CA SER A 74 4.24 -29.77 2.45
C SER A 74 5.04 -30.84 3.18
N GLY A 75 6.25 -30.53 3.64
CA GLY A 75 7.09 -31.42 4.47
C GLY A 75 6.66 -31.47 5.94
N LEU A 76 5.92 -30.48 6.43
CA LEU A 76 5.47 -30.37 7.83
C LEU A 76 4.10 -31.01 8.04
N ALA A 77 3.23 -30.87 7.08
CA ALA A 77 1.91 -31.50 7.07
C ALA A 77 1.71 -32.19 5.73
N LYS A 78 1.03 -33.35 5.74
CA LYS A 78 0.60 -34.01 4.49
C LYS A 78 -0.50 -33.20 3.79
N SER A 79 -0.33 -31.87 3.75
CA SER A 79 -1.25 -30.96 3.08
C SER A 79 -1.13 -31.19 1.58
N LEU A 80 -2.12 -31.84 1.02
CA LEU A 80 -2.26 -31.91 -0.42
C LEU A 80 -2.81 -30.59 -0.90
N THR A 81 -2.14 -29.98 -1.87
CA THR A 81 -2.65 -28.83 -2.59
C THR A 81 -3.38 -29.26 -3.86
N ARG A 82 -4.27 -28.40 -4.38
CA ARG A 82 -4.78 -28.48 -5.75
C ARG A 82 -4.26 -27.32 -6.56
N LYS A 83 -3.88 -27.55 -7.80
CA LYS A 83 -3.49 -26.51 -8.73
C LYS A 83 -4.76 -25.84 -9.24
N GLU A 84 -4.82 -24.51 -9.15
CA GLU A 84 -5.99 -23.73 -9.55
C GLU A 84 -5.52 -22.38 -10.12
N ARG A 85 -6.16 -21.91 -11.19
CA ARG A 85 -5.98 -20.53 -11.64
C ARG A 85 -6.70 -19.62 -10.66
N LEU A 86 -5.99 -18.65 -10.10
CA LEU A 86 -6.51 -17.67 -9.16
C LEU A 86 -6.48 -16.30 -9.83
N ASP A 87 -7.62 -15.82 -10.27
CA ASP A 87 -7.71 -14.46 -10.76
C ASP A 87 -7.82 -13.47 -9.61
N PHE A 88 -8.58 -13.80 -8.56
CA PHE A 88 -8.65 -13.01 -7.33
C PHE A 88 -9.03 -13.83 -6.09
N LEU A 89 -8.81 -13.22 -4.92
CA LEU A 89 -9.35 -13.65 -3.63
C LEU A 89 -10.22 -12.53 -3.04
N VAL A 90 -11.33 -12.90 -2.39
CA VAL A 90 -12.27 -11.96 -1.76
C VAL A 90 -12.76 -12.52 -0.43
N ALA A 91 -12.92 -11.68 0.58
CA ALA A 91 -13.55 -12.09 1.83
C ALA A 91 -15.04 -12.39 1.62
N ASP A 92 -15.58 -13.25 2.45
CA ASP A 92 -17.02 -13.46 2.63
C ASP A 92 -17.43 -13.05 4.05
N GLY A 93 -18.72 -13.12 4.36
CA GLY A 93 -19.22 -12.74 5.68
C GLY A 93 -18.72 -13.60 6.85
N GLN A 94 -17.96 -14.67 6.58
CA GLN A 94 -17.41 -15.59 7.56
C GLN A 94 -15.87 -15.46 7.72
N SER A 95 -15.25 -14.53 6.99
CA SER A 95 -13.79 -14.38 6.95
C SER A 95 -13.18 -13.75 8.22
N GLY A 96 -13.97 -13.45 9.26
CA GLY A 96 -13.49 -12.93 10.54
C GLY A 96 -12.75 -11.61 10.37
N ILE A 97 -11.50 -11.54 10.85
CA ILE A 97 -10.66 -10.34 10.73
C ILE A 97 -10.10 -10.11 9.33
N PHE A 98 -10.22 -11.08 8.41
CA PHE A 98 -9.70 -10.98 7.04
C PHE A 98 -10.69 -10.23 6.15
N ASP A 99 -10.76 -8.92 6.31
CA ASP A 99 -11.64 -8.00 5.58
C ASP A 99 -11.07 -7.60 4.20
N ILE A 100 -10.64 -8.60 3.42
CA ILE A 100 -10.05 -8.43 2.08
C ILE A 100 -11.16 -8.12 1.08
N MET A 101 -11.11 -6.94 0.46
CA MET A 101 -12.15 -6.49 -0.44
C MET A 101 -12.10 -7.24 -1.77
N LEU A 102 -10.97 -7.21 -2.45
CA LEU A 102 -10.69 -8.01 -3.64
C LEU A 102 -9.19 -7.97 -3.95
N LEU A 103 -8.48 -9.06 -3.68
CA LEU A 103 -7.07 -9.22 -4.02
C LEU A 103 -6.94 -9.82 -5.42
N ASP A 104 -6.63 -9.00 -6.40
CA ASP A 104 -6.22 -9.49 -7.72
C ASP A 104 -4.84 -10.13 -7.65
N ALA A 105 -4.74 -11.37 -8.08
CA ALA A 105 -3.50 -12.15 -8.09
C ALA A 105 -3.09 -12.56 -9.52
N ALA A 106 -4.02 -13.09 -10.30
CA ALA A 106 -3.82 -13.56 -11.68
C ALA A 106 -2.61 -14.50 -11.83
N VAL A 107 -2.58 -15.54 -11.00
CA VAL A 107 -1.50 -16.55 -10.92
C VAL A 107 -2.02 -17.97 -10.97
N GLU A 108 -1.12 -18.92 -11.30
CA GLU A 108 -1.35 -20.34 -11.06
C GLU A 108 -1.07 -20.64 -9.59
N GLY A 109 -2.12 -20.82 -8.79
CA GLY A 109 -2.03 -21.07 -7.36
C GLY A 109 -1.92 -22.56 -6.99
N GLN A 110 -1.47 -22.82 -5.77
CA GLN A 110 -1.47 -24.13 -5.13
C GLN A 110 -2.35 -24.03 -3.87
N VAL A 111 -3.65 -24.19 -4.05
CA VAL A 111 -4.65 -24.02 -3.00
C VAL A 111 -4.61 -25.21 -2.03
N PRO A 112 -4.47 -24.98 -0.71
CA PRO A 112 -4.58 -26.05 0.29
C PRO A 112 -5.93 -26.76 0.18
N LYS A 113 -5.96 -28.09 0.32
CA LYS A 113 -7.23 -28.86 0.32
C LYS A 113 -8.11 -28.50 1.52
N GLU A 114 -7.50 -28.17 2.64
CA GLU A 114 -8.15 -27.73 3.86
C GLU A 114 -8.47 -26.21 3.86
N ALA A 115 -8.37 -25.55 2.70
CA ALA A 115 -8.68 -24.12 2.60
C ALA A 115 -10.08 -23.83 3.19
N ASN A 116 -10.13 -22.81 4.04
CA ASN A 116 -11.33 -22.47 4.83
C ASN A 116 -11.60 -20.96 4.84
N LEU A 117 -10.81 -20.19 4.10
CA LEU A 117 -10.84 -18.74 4.16
C LEU A 117 -10.67 -18.12 2.77
N LEU A 118 -11.27 -16.96 2.57
CA LEU A 118 -11.34 -16.19 1.33
C LEU A 118 -11.84 -17.00 0.13
N ARG A 119 -12.72 -16.42 -0.65
CA ARG A 119 -13.28 -17.06 -1.85
C ARG A 119 -12.45 -16.72 -3.08
N THR A 120 -12.23 -17.73 -3.92
CA THR A 120 -11.65 -17.58 -5.25
C THR A 120 -12.71 -17.10 -6.26
N ASP A 121 -12.29 -16.84 -7.49
CA ASP A 121 -13.18 -16.58 -8.64
C ASP A 121 -14.15 -17.73 -8.89
N GLU A 122 -13.74 -18.99 -8.69
CA GLU A 122 -14.58 -20.19 -8.74
C GLU A 122 -15.49 -20.37 -7.51
N ASN A 123 -15.51 -19.40 -6.59
CA ASN A 123 -16.27 -19.41 -5.35
C ASN A 123 -15.92 -20.56 -4.38
N THR A 124 -14.73 -21.14 -4.51
CA THR A 124 -14.15 -22.08 -3.54
C THR A 124 -13.30 -21.33 -2.52
N PHE A 125 -12.93 -21.98 -1.40
CA PHE A 125 -11.97 -21.38 -0.49
C PHE A 125 -10.56 -21.45 -1.07
N GLY A 126 -9.80 -20.34 -0.92
CA GLY A 126 -8.49 -20.15 -1.55
C GLY A 126 -7.30 -20.26 -0.61
N MET A 127 -7.47 -20.04 0.69
CA MET A 127 -6.38 -20.11 1.66
C MET A 127 -6.82 -20.81 2.94
N PHE A 128 -5.83 -21.20 3.77
CA PHE A 128 -6.06 -21.80 5.08
C PHE A 128 -5.57 -20.88 6.19
N ALA A 129 -6.38 -20.75 7.25
CA ALA A 129 -5.96 -20.19 8.53
C ALA A 129 -6.54 -21.06 9.64
N GLY A 130 -5.68 -21.60 10.50
CA GLY A 130 -6.11 -22.56 11.53
C GLY A 130 -4.96 -23.15 12.32
N GLU A 131 -5.26 -24.21 13.05
CA GLU A 131 -4.27 -24.99 13.79
C GLU A 131 -3.51 -25.94 12.87
N LEU A 132 -2.19 -26.03 13.06
CA LEU A 132 -1.28 -26.95 12.40
C LEU A 132 -0.30 -27.52 13.43
N LEU A 133 -0.29 -28.83 13.67
CA LEU A 133 0.63 -29.49 14.61
C LEU A 133 0.64 -28.85 16.01
N GLY A 134 -0.52 -28.41 16.52
CA GLY A 134 -0.64 -27.73 17.82
C GLY A 134 -0.31 -26.24 17.84
N GLY A 135 0.22 -25.69 16.76
CA GLY A 135 0.49 -24.26 16.56
C GLY A 135 -0.47 -23.60 15.59
N ALA A 136 -0.29 -22.31 15.34
CA ALA A 136 -1.11 -21.54 14.40
C ALA A 136 -0.46 -21.48 13.01
N ALA A 137 -1.25 -21.56 11.93
CA ALA A 137 -0.74 -21.48 10.58
C ALA A 137 -1.64 -20.66 9.66
N VAL A 138 -0.99 -19.94 8.72
CA VAL A 138 -1.60 -19.36 7.53
C VAL A 138 -0.91 -19.92 6.31
N LEU A 139 -1.66 -20.65 5.46
CA LEU A 139 -1.17 -21.24 4.22
C LEU A 139 -1.73 -20.47 3.04
N LEU A 140 -0.84 -19.82 2.31
CA LEU A 140 -1.17 -19.01 1.14
C LEU A 140 -1.12 -19.87 -0.14
N PRO A 141 -2.01 -19.64 -1.11
CA PRO A 141 -2.04 -20.38 -2.37
C PRO A 141 -0.98 -19.91 -3.38
N PHE A 142 -0.21 -18.88 -3.07
CA PHE A 142 0.84 -18.27 -3.89
C PHE A 142 2.02 -17.85 -3.03
N ASP A 143 3.20 -17.69 -3.66
CA ASP A 143 4.33 -17.03 -3.01
C ASP A 143 4.08 -15.51 -2.96
N PRO A 144 4.01 -14.87 -1.79
CA PRO A 144 3.83 -13.43 -1.69
C PRO A 144 4.89 -12.60 -2.40
N VAL A 145 6.13 -13.10 -2.50
CA VAL A 145 7.23 -12.38 -3.18
C VAL A 145 6.92 -12.20 -4.66
N ASP A 146 6.37 -13.21 -5.32
CA ASP A 146 5.98 -13.12 -6.74
C ASP A 146 4.95 -12.01 -6.97
N LEU A 147 4.03 -11.82 -6.02
CA LEU A 147 3.01 -10.77 -6.10
C LEU A 147 3.55 -9.39 -5.70
N MET A 148 4.42 -9.31 -4.69
CA MET A 148 5.05 -8.05 -4.27
C MET A 148 5.89 -7.42 -5.38
N THR A 149 6.61 -8.26 -6.16
CA THR A 149 7.54 -7.84 -7.22
C THR A 149 6.92 -7.81 -8.61
N ASP A 150 5.63 -8.17 -8.74
CA ASP A 150 4.91 -8.17 -10.02
C ASP A 150 4.84 -6.77 -10.64
N THR A 151 5.15 -6.68 -11.92
CA THR A 151 5.15 -5.41 -12.68
C THR A 151 4.12 -5.38 -13.81
N ARG A 152 3.29 -6.44 -13.91
CA ARG A 152 2.21 -6.48 -14.92
C ARG A 152 1.16 -5.43 -14.62
N VAL A 153 0.55 -4.91 -15.67
CA VAL A 153 -0.49 -3.88 -15.61
C VAL A 153 -1.77 -4.34 -16.29
N ALA A 154 -2.91 -3.86 -15.80
CA ALA A 154 -4.21 -4.14 -16.39
C ALA A 154 -5.15 -2.94 -16.26
N ASN A 155 -6.12 -2.82 -17.15
CA ASN A 155 -7.27 -1.96 -16.94
C ASN A 155 -8.17 -2.62 -15.91
N LYS A 156 -8.43 -1.91 -14.80
CA LYS A 156 -9.28 -2.38 -13.71
C LYS A 156 -10.43 -1.44 -13.47
N ARG A 157 -11.58 -2.01 -13.15
CA ARG A 157 -12.72 -1.25 -12.65
C ARG A 157 -12.66 -1.15 -11.13
N PHE A 158 -13.07 -0.03 -10.62
CA PHE A 158 -13.13 0.26 -9.20
C PHE A 158 -14.58 0.28 -8.73
N TYR A 159 -14.81 -0.30 -7.56
CA TYR A 159 -16.15 -0.45 -7.02
C TYR A 159 -16.83 0.90 -6.79
N SER A 160 -18.10 0.97 -7.10
CA SER A 160 -19.00 2.02 -6.68
C SER A 160 -20.43 1.50 -6.61
N ASN A 161 -21.32 2.22 -5.94
CA ASN A 161 -22.75 1.91 -5.86
C ASN A 161 -23.52 2.23 -7.15
N ARG A 162 -22.82 2.42 -8.29
CA ARG A 162 -23.41 2.79 -9.58
C ARG A 162 -23.25 1.65 -10.59
N ASP A 163 -24.10 1.64 -11.62
CA ASP A 163 -24.01 0.63 -12.68
C ASP A 163 -22.76 0.79 -13.54
N ARG A 164 -22.34 2.05 -13.77
CA ARG A 164 -21.11 2.35 -14.50
C ARG A 164 -19.96 2.51 -13.51
N LEU A 165 -18.98 1.63 -13.61
CA LEU A 165 -17.81 1.66 -12.75
C LEU A 165 -16.67 2.45 -13.41
N PRO A 166 -15.97 3.33 -12.65
CA PRO A 166 -14.77 3.96 -13.16
C PRO A 166 -13.67 2.92 -13.35
N SER A 167 -12.81 3.14 -14.33
CA SER A 167 -11.67 2.26 -14.62
C SER A 167 -10.39 3.06 -14.77
N GLU A 168 -9.28 2.40 -14.45
CA GLU A 168 -7.94 2.94 -14.69
C GLU A 168 -6.95 1.80 -14.97
N ARG A 169 -5.85 2.13 -15.68
CA ARG A 169 -4.75 1.22 -15.95
C ARG A 169 -3.76 1.24 -14.80
N VAL A 170 -3.76 0.19 -14.01
CA VAL A 170 -2.99 0.08 -12.76
C VAL A 170 -2.22 -1.23 -12.70
N SER A 171 -1.44 -1.46 -11.63
CA SER A 171 -0.85 -2.77 -11.34
C SER A 171 -1.87 -3.89 -11.44
N LEU A 172 -1.52 -4.98 -12.13
CA LEU A 172 -2.38 -6.17 -12.24
C LEU A 172 -2.63 -6.77 -10.86
N VAL A 173 -1.60 -6.90 -10.03
CA VAL A 173 -1.73 -7.38 -8.66
C VAL A 173 -2.26 -6.27 -7.76
N GLY A 174 -3.24 -6.57 -6.93
CA GLY A 174 -3.75 -5.68 -5.88
C GLY A 174 -2.80 -5.62 -4.68
N LYS A 175 -1.62 -4.99 -4.83
CA LYS A 175 -0.58 -5.00 -3.78
C LYS A 175 -1.03 -4.38 -2.45
N GLY A 176 -1.93 -3.41 -2.49
CA GLY A 176 -2.55 -2.87 -1.27
C GLY A 176 -3.39 -3.92 -0.54
N GLU A 177 -4.19 -4.70 -1.27
CA GLU A 177 -4.96 -5.81 -0.69
C GLU A 177 -4.04 -6.96 -0.23
N LEU A 178 -2.95 -7.25 -0.96
CA LEU A 178 -1.93 -8.22 -0.53
C LEU A 178 -1.29 -7.80 0.80
N ARG A 179 -0.87 -6.52 0.91
CA ARG A 179 -0.36 -5.97 2.16
C ARG A 179 -1.37 -6.14 3.30
N HIS A 180 -2.62 -5.83 3.04
CA HIS A 180 -3.68 -5.95 4.04
C HIS A 180 -3.91 -7.40 4.46
N LEU A 181 -3.89 -8.35 3.51
CA LEU A 181 -3.97 -9.79 3.79
C LEU A 181 -2.84 -10.26 4.70
N LEU A 182 -1.60 -9.90 4.39
CA LEU A 182 -0.44 -10.30 5.18
C LEU A 182 -0.47 -9.66 6.58
N HIS A 183 -0.84 -8.39 6.68
CA HIS A 183 -1.05 -7.70 7.96
C HIS A 183 -2.10 -8.44 8.82
N ARG A 184 -3.27 -8.77 8.27
CA ARG A 184 -4.31 -9.54 8.98
C ARG A 184 -3.85 -10.95 9.33
N SER A 185 -3.03 -11.57 8.48
CA SER A 185 -2.43 -12.88 8.77
C SER A 185 -1.52 -12.82 9.99
N PHE A 186 -0.69 -11.79 10.10
CA PHE A 186 0.19 -11.61 11.25
C PHE A 186 -0.59 -11.32 12.54
N GLU A 187 -1.61 -10.49 12.44
CA GLU A 187 -2.52 -10.21 13.56
C GLU A 187 -3.22 -11.48 14.04
N TYR A 188 -3.78 -12.27 13.12
CA TYR A 188 -4.40 -13.57 13.40
C TYR A 188 -3.43 -14.52 14.13
N LEU A 189 -2.20 -14.67 13.62
CA LEU A 189 -1.19 -15.59 14.18
C LEU A 189 -0.78 -15.20 15.60
N HIS A 190 -0.65 -13.92 15.90
CA HIS A 190 -0.37 -13.46 17.28
C HIS A 190 -1.56 -13.71 18.20
N HIS A 191 -2.78 -13.39 17.75
CA HIS A 191 -3.99 -13.63 18.55
C HIS A 191 -4.24 -15.12 18.81
N ALA A 192 -3.97 -16.00 17.85
CA ALA A 192 -4.06 -17.45 18.03
C ALA A 192 -3.08 -17.96 19.11
N ARG A 193 -1.90 -17.32 19.24
CA ARG A 193 -0.93 -17.57 20.30
C ARG A 193 -1.27 -16.87 21.62
N LYS A 194 -2.43 -16.22 21.72
CA LYS A 194 -2.84 -15.40 22.90
C LYS A 194 -1.87 -14.24 23.19
N MET A 195 -1.17 -13.76 22.16
CA MET A 195 -0.26 -12.63 22.21
C MET A 195 -0.94 -11.37 21.67
N PRO A 196 -0.64 -10.17 22.19
CA PRO A 196 -0.99 -8.95 21.50
C PRO A 196 -0.18 -8.85 20.20
N TYR A 197 -0.75 -8.23 19.17
CA TYR A 197 -0.02 -7.82 17.99
C TYR A 197 0.34 -6.35 18.13
N ILE A 198 1.62 -6.02 18.13
CA ILE A 198 2.15 -4.67 18.37
C ILE A 198 3.12 -4.32 17.25
N HIS A 199 2.90 -3.18 16.61
CA HIS A 199 3.78 -2.67 15.55
C HIS A 199 3.82 -1.14 15.55
N LEU A 200 4.81 -0.54 14.86
CA LEU A 200 4.87 0.90 14.69
C LEU A 200 3.68 1.40 13.87
N TRP A 201 2.99 2.41 14.38
CA TRP A 201 1.86 3.03 13.68
C TRP A 201 2.33 3.79 12.43
N TYR A 202 1.46 3.92 11.44
CA TYR A 202 1.78 4.42 10.11
C TYR A 202 1.87 5.95 10.01
N PHE A 203 1.28 6.68 10.95
CA PHE A 203 1.17 8.13 10.89
C PHE A 203 1.81 8.81 12.10
N PRO A 204 2.43 10.01 11.92
CA PRO A 204 3.07 10.74 12.99
C PRO A 204 2.05 11.14 14.07
N GLY A 205 2.51 11.21 15.33
CA GLY A 205 1.71 11.72 16.45
C GLY A 205 0.43 10.93 16.73
N GLY A 206 0.36 9.65 16.33
CA GLY A 206 -0.83 8.80 16.53
C GLY A 206 -2.06 9.23 15.71
N LYS A 207 -1.88 10.06 14.69
CA LYS A 207 -2.97 10.48 13.81
C LYS A 207 -3.65 9.28 13.19
N LYS A 208 -4.97 9.35 13.03
CA LYS A 208 -5.77 8.28 12.45
C LYS A 208 -5.43 8.01 10.98
N SER A 209 -5.11 9.06 10.25
CA SER A 209 -4.67 9.07 8.85
C SER A 209 -4.09 10.44 8.51
N LEU A 210 -3.60 10.61 7.28
CA LEU A 210 -3.24 11.89 6.67
C LEU A 210 -3.96 12.05 5.34
N PHE A 211 -4.34 13.28 5.03
CA PHE A 211 -4.88 13.66 3.73
C PHE A 211 -3.77 14.32 2.90
N ALA A 212 -3.59 13.90 1.66
CA ALA A 212 -2.76 14.60 0.69
C ALA A 212 -3.45 14.63 -0.68
N PHE A 213 -3.25 15.73 -1.40
CA PHE A 213 -3.79 15.88 -2.74
C PHE A 213 -2.67 16.21 -3.73
N ARG A 214 -2.57 15.40 -4.78
CA ARG A 214 -1.62 15.55 -5.87
C ARG A 214 -2.32 16.25 -7.05
N ILE A 215 -1.67 17.26 -7.60
CA ILE A 215 -2.07 17.91 -8.84
C ILE A 215 -1.06 17.55 -9.93
N ASP A 216 -1.49 16.78 -10.92
CA ASP A 216 -0.74 16.59 -12.16
C ASP A 216 -1.17 17.69 -13.11
N THR A 217 -0.29 18.65 -13.39
CA THR A 217 -0.70 19.88 -14.07
C THR A 217 -1.01 19.67 -15.54
N ASP A 218 -0.49 18.59 -16.15
CA ASP A 218 -0.65 18.27 -17.56
C ASP A 218 -0.44 19.54 -18.44
N ARG A 219 -1.44 19.87 -19.27
CA ARG A 219 -1.47 21.09 -20.08
C ARG A 219 -2.46 22.12 -19.53
N GLY A 220 -2.66 22.13 -18.20
CA GLY A 220 -3.57 23.06 -17.55
C GLY A 220 -3.22 24.51 -17.82
N GLU A 221 -4.23 25.32 -18.08
CA GLU A 221 -4.07 26.75 -18.27
C GLU A 221 -3.84 27.46 -16.93
N ARG A 222 -3.25 28.66 -16.98
CA ARG A 222 -2.90 29.41 -15.78
C ARG A 222 -4.10 29.66 -14.85
N TRP A 223 -5.25 30.00 -15.41
CA TRP A 223 -6.47 30.25 -14.62
C TRP A 223 -6.99 28.98 -13.92
N GLU A 224 -6.82 27.81 -14.52
CA GLU A 224 -7.19 26.51 -13.91
C GLU A 224 -6.26 26.16 -12.74
N ILE A 225 -4.97 26.48 -12.88
CA ILE A 225 -3.97 26.34 -11.81
C ILE A 225 -4.31 27.30 -10.65
N ASP A 226 -4.63 28.56 -10.97
CA ASP A 226 -4.96 29.58 -9.98
C ASP A 226 -6.22 29.20 -9.19
N GLU A 227 -7.25 28.66 -9.83
CA GLU A 227 -8.49 28.19 -9.19
C GLU A 227 -8.22 27.04 -8.19
N LEU A 228 -7.36 26.08 -8.54
CA LEU A 228 -6.97 25.01 -7.62
C LEU A 228 -6.09 25.50 -6.48
N TYR A 229 -5.20 26.45 -6.74
CA TYR A 229 -4.38 27.08 -5.70
C TYR A 229 -5.23 27.87 -4.71
N ASP A 230 -6.24 28.60 -5.18
CA ASP A 230 -7.17 29.30 -4.32
C ASP A 230 -7.98 28.34 -3.44
N ALA A 231 -8.41 27.20 -3.97
CA ALA A 231 -9.07 26.15 -3.18
C ALA A 231 -8.16 25.59 -2.07
N ALA A 232 -6.88 25.36 -2.35
CA ALA A 232 -5.90 24.93 -1.36
C ALA A 232 -5.68 25.99 -0.28
N LYS A 233 -5.54 27.26 -0.69
CA LYS A 233 -5.33 28.42 0.17
C LYS A 233 -6.53 28.66 1.09
N GLU A 234 -7.76 28.64 0.56
CA GLU A 234 -9.00 28.76 1.32
C GLU A 234 -9.10 27.68 2.41
N ALA A 235 -8.67 26.47 2.10
CA ALA A 235 -8.65 25.36 3.04
C ALA A 235 -7.46 25.41 4.02
N GLY A 236 -6.42 26.21 3.76
CA GLY A 236 -5.19 26.27 4.54
C GLY A 236 -4.35 25.02 4.41
N VAL A 237 -4.31 24.38 3.22
CA VAL A 237 -3.60 23.12 2.98
C VAL A 237 -2.54 23.26 1.88
N GLY A 238 -1.48 22.44 1.98
CA GLY A 238 -0.49 22.28 0.90
C GLY A 238 -0.88 21.12 -0.02
N PHE A 239 -0.89 21.37 -1.34
CA PHE A 239 -0.92 20.33 -2.36
C PHE A 239 0.48 20.03 -2.86
N SER A 240 0.66 18.87 -3.50
CA SER A 240 1.87 18.51 -4.21
C SER A 240 1.61 18.62 -5.71
N TRP A 241 2.25 19.60 -6.35
CA TRP A 241 2.07 19.96 -7.75
C TRP A 241 3.15 19.34 -8.62
N PHE A 242 2.78 18.45 -9.51
CA PHE A 242 3.70 17.81 -10.44
C PHE A 242 3.56 18.46 -11.81
N LEU A 243 4.60 19.21 -12.20
CA LEU A 243 4.56 20.09 -13.35
C LEU A 243 4.87 19.36 -14.66
N ASP A 244 3.98 19.47 -15.66
CA ASP A 244 4.31 19.29 -17.06
C ASP A 244 5.15 20.49 -17.50
N VAL A 245 6.47 20.34 -17.34
CA VAL A 245 7.39 21.48 -17.41
C VAL A 245 7.38 22.14 -18.77
N ARG A 246 7.30 21.38 -19.86
CA ARG A 246 7.24 21.92 -21.21
C ARG A 246 5.98 22.76 -21.45
N ALA A 247 4.85 22.33 -20.94
CA ALA A 247 3.58 23.05 -21.10
C ALA A 247 3.61 24.41 -20.37
N HIS A 248 4.35 24.50 -19.28
CA HIS A 248 4.40 25.69 -18.43
C HIS A 248 5.69 26.50 -18.53
N GLU A 249 6.62 26.12 -19.42
CA GLU A 249 7.99 26.68 -19.47
C GLU A 249 8.02 28.21 -19.56
N SER A 250 7.05 28.83 -20.23
CA SER A 250 6.98 30.29 -20.39
C SER A 250 6.49 31.07 -19.16
N TRP A 251 6.00 30.36 -18.11
CA TRP A 251 5.42 30.98 -16.90
C TRP A 251 5.65 30.14 -15.63
N LEU A 252 6.73 29.38 -15.58
CA LEU A 252 7.14 28.59 -14.40
C LEU A 252 7.32 29.45 -13.14
N ASP A 253 7.69 30.72 -13.31
CA ASP A 253 7.82 31.69 -12.22
C ASP A 253 6.52 31.87 -11.41
N ARG A 254 5.35 31.58 -12.00
CA ARG A 254 4.06 31.62 -11.29
C ARG A 254 4.06 30.70 -10.06
N PHE A 255 4.70 29.53 -10.15
CA PHE A 255 4.74 28.54 -9.07
C PHE A 255 5.61 28.97 -7.88
N LEU A 256 6.52 29.94 -8.05
CA LEU A 256 7.28 30.55 -6.95
C LEU A 256 6.38 31.27 -5.92
N TYR A 257 5.24 31.79 -6.38
CA TYR A 257 4.30 32.54 -5.55
C TYR A 257 3.24 31.68 -4.86
N MET A 258 3.30 30.36 -5.04
CA MET A 258 2.37 29.41 -4.43
C MET A 258 2.87 28.99 -3.04
N ALA A 259 2.72 29.89 -2.08
CA ALA A 259 3.20 29.68 -0.72
C ALA A 259 2.56 28.42 -0.06
N GLY A 260 3.38 27.62 0.63
CA GLY A 260 2.92 26.42 1.34
C GLY A 260 2.60 25.23 0.43
N GLN A 261 2.91 25.34 -0.89
CA GLN A 261 2.71 24.26 -1.84
C GLN A 261 4.03 23.54 -2.12
N GLU A 262 3.96 22.24 -2.42
CA GLU A 262 5.10 21.45 -2.84
C GLU A 262 5.16 21.36 -4.37
N ILE A 263 6.36 21.50 -4.93
CA ILE A 263 6.60 21.35 -6.37
C ILE A 263 7.33 20.06 -6.64
N GLY A 264 6.86 19.30 -7.63
CA GLY A 264 7.45 18.11 -8.20
C GLY A 264 7.51 18.16 -9.72
N ILE A 265 8.08 17.13 -10.34
CA ILE A 265 8.20 17.00 -11.80
C ILE A 265 7.21 15.97 -12.32
N HIS A 266 6.45 16.35 -13.39
CA HIS A 266 5.63 15.45 -14.20
C HIS A 266 6.23 15.24 -15.60
N CYS A 267 7.56 15.18 -15.70
CA CYS A 267 8.36 15.17 -16.92
C CYS A 267 8.51 16.52 -17.62
N TYR A 268 9.49 16.60 -18.55
CA TYR A 268 9.57 17.71 -19.50
C TYR A 268 8.59 17.49 -20.66
N GLU A 269 8.72 16.34 -21.35
CA GLU A 269 7.71 15.88 -22.31
C GLU A 269 6.75 14.94 -21.59
N HIS A 270 5.46 15.16 -21.72
CA HIS A 270 4.40 14.39 -21.06
C HIS A 270 4.37 12.94 -21.56
N GLN A 271 5.48 12.21 -21.35
CA GLN A 271 5.68 10.85 -21.83
C GLN A 271 6.64 10.06 -20.92
N VAL A 272 6.36 8.78 -20.76
CA VAL A 272 7.27 7.78 -20.18
C VAL A 272 7.88 6.95 -21.32
N PHE A 273 9.19 6.85 -21.33
CA PHE A 273 9.94 6.11 -22.35
C PHE A 273 10.24 4.68 -21.89
N PRO A 274 10.47 3.74 -22.84
CA PRO A 274 10.85 2.38 -22.48
C PRO A 274 12.24 2.26 -21.87
N THR A 275 13.18 3.16 -22.19
CA THR A 275 14.60 3.06 -21.79
C THR A 275 14.95 4.03 -20.67
N TYR A 276 15.95 3.64 -19.89
CA TYR A 276 16.53 4.45 -18.81
C TYR A 276 17.07 5.79 -19.34
N GLU A 277 17.87 5.79 -20.42
CA GLU A 277 18.52 6.98 -20.94
C GLU A 277 17.53 8.04 -21.42
N ALA A 278 16.46 7.60 -22.08
CA ALA A 278 15.41 8.50 -22.57
C ALA A 278 14.63 9.13 -21.43
N ASN A 279 14.30 8.35 -20.39
CA ASN A 279 13.66 8.85 -19.18
C ASN A 279 14.58 9.82 -18.43
N LEU A 280 15.86 9.47 -18.21
CA LEU A 280 16.82 10.32 -17.53
C LEU A 280 17.01 11.66 -18.26
N LYS A 281 17.10 11.64 -19.58
CA LYS A 281 17.18 12.86 -20.41
C LYS A 281 15.94 13.75 -20.21
N ASN A 282 14.75 13.16 -20.22
CA ASN A 282 13.49 13.86 -20.04
C ASN A 282 13.39 14.50 -18.64
N ILE A 283 13.71 13.75 -17.60
CA ILE A 283 13.74 14.21 -16.20
C ILE A 283 14.79 15.33 -16.01
N THR A 284 16.00 15.12 -16.50
CA THR A 284 17.10 16.11 -16.37
C THR A 284 16.74 17.43 -17.06
N ARG A 285 16.10 17.36 -18.23
CA ARG A 285 15.62 18.56 -18.92
C ARG A 285 14.59 19.33 -18.11
N ALA A 286 13.60 18.60 -17.54
CA ALA A 286 12.59 19.20 -16.67
C ALA A 286 13.23 19.88 -15.45
N ARG A 287 14.15 19.20 -14.79
CA ARG A 287 14.85 19.74 -13.61
C ARG A 287 15.60 21.03 -13.93
N ARG A 288 16.36 21.06 -15.01
CA ARG A 288 17.10 22.26 -15.44
C ARG A 288 16.19 23.46 -15.72
N ALA A 289 15.03 23.22 -16.34
CA ALA A 289 14.06 24.29 -16.58
C ALA A 289 13.47 24.84 -15.27
N LEU A 290 13.12 23.95 -14.30
CA LEU A 290 12.66 24.38 -12.98
C LEU A 290 13.74 25.14 -12.21
N GLU A 291 14.98 24.65 -12.18
CA GLU A 291 16.11 25.31 -11.52
C GLU A 291 16.38 26.70 -12.14
N GLY A 292 16.27 26.81 -13.48
CA GLY A 292 16.37 28.10 -14.20
C GLY A 292 15.25 29.09 -13.82
N ALA A 293 14.09 28.61 -13.40
CA ALA A 293 12.99 29.40 -12.87
C ALA A 293 13.08 29.62 -11.34
N GLY A 294 14.11 29.11 -10.66
CA GLY A 294 14.27 29.21 -9.21
C GLY A 294 13.45 28.21 -8.39
N LEU A 295 12.92 27.16 -9.02
CA LEU A 295 12.11 26.13 -8.39
C LEU A 295 12.95 24.88 -8.10
N ALA A 296 12.68 24.23 -6.96
CA ALA A 296 13.27 22.94 -6.60
C ALA A 296 12.17 21.87 -6.55
N ALA A 297 12.42 20.72 -7.19
CA ALA A 297 11.49 19.60 -7.19
C ALA A 297 11.86 18.55 -6.15
N ALA A 298 10.94 18.23 -5.24
CA ALA A 298 11.14 17.23 -4.19
C ALA A 298 10.78 15.81 -4.64
N GLY A 299 9.78 15.66 -5.51
CA GLY A 299 9.23 14.40 -5.95
C GLY A 299 8.99 14.32 -7.45
N PHE A 300 8.64 13.11 -7.89
CA PHE A 300 8.32 12.79 -9.27
C PHE A 300 6.97 12.08 -9.37
N ALA A 301 6.19 12.36 -10.40
CA ALA A 301 5.01 11.58 -10.76
C ALA A 301 4.98 11.36 -12.27
N ALA A 302 4.86 10.12 -12.70
CA ALA A 302 4.89 9.80 -14.11
C ALA A 302 3.57 10.11 -14.83
N PRO A 303 3.62 10.59 -16.08
CA PRO A 303 2.46 10.65 -16.95
C PRO A 303 1.71 9.32 -17.00
N PHE A 304 0.36 9.41 -16.89
CA PHE A 304 -0.53 8.24 -16.86
C PHE A 304 -0.26 7.24 -15.72
N GLY A 305 0.50 7.63 -14.70
CA GLY A 305 0.92 6.76 -13.61
C GLY A 305 1.75 5.55 -14.05
N ILE A 306 2.41 5.62 -15.19
CA ILE A 306 3.21 4.52 -15.77
C ILE A 306 4.49 4.32 -14.96
N TRP A 307 4.74 3.07 -14.59
CA TRP A 307 6.00 2.62 -14.03
C TRP A 307 6.65 1.58 -14.97
N ASN A 308 7.95 1.68 -15.17
CA ASN A 308 8.79 0.63 -15.73
C ASN A 308 10.20 0.71 -15.14
N ALA A 309 10.99 -0.36 -15.28
CA ALA A 309 12.34 -0.45 -14.70
C ALA A 309 13.29 0.66 -15.19
N GLY A 310 13.19 1.04 -16.47
CA GLY A 310 14.00 2.14 -17.04
C GLY A 310 13.65 3.50 -16.43
N LEU A 311 12.35 3.76 -16.18
CA LEU A 311 11.92 4.96 -15.48
C LEU A 311 12.38 4.94 -14.00
N ALA A 312 12.22 3.83 -13.31
CA ALA A 312 12.59 3.70 -11.90
C ALA A 312 14.10 3.95 -11.70
N GLY A 313 14.96 3.40 -12.56
CA GLY A 313 16.40 3.68 -12.54
C GLY A 313 16.73 5.15 -12.80
N ALA A 314 16.00 5.79 -13.73
CA ALA A 314 16.21 7.21 -14.04
C ALA A 314 15.77 8.14 -12.89
N ILE A 315 14.69 7.77 -12.18
CA ILE A 315 14.22 8.49 -10.98
C ILE A 315 15.23 8.35 -9.84
N ASP A 316 15.79 7.15 -9.63
CA ASP A 316 16.85 6.90 -8.64
C ASP A 316 18.08 7.73 -8.90
N GLU A 317 18.61 7.69 -10.13
CA GLU A 317 19.77 8.48 -10.55
C GLU A 317 19.54 9.98 -10.40
N ALA A 318 18.33 10.42 -10.69
CA ALA A 318 17.93 11.80 -10.50
C ALA A 318 17.85 12.20 -9.01
N GLY A 319 17.83 11.27 -8.07
CA GLY A 319 17.91 11.53 -6.63
C GLY A 319 16.63 12.14 -6.04
N PHE A 320 15.45 11.79 -6.54
CA PHE A 320 14.19 12.24 -5.94
C PHE A 320 13.97 11.63 -4.56
N ALA A 321 13.34 12.40 -3.68
CA ALA A 321 12.97 11.90 -2.37
C ALA A 321 11.90 10.81 -2.45
N TYR A 322 10.99 10.91 -3.41
CA TYR A 322 9.90 9.95 -3.65
C TYR A 322 9.40 10.05 -5.09
N SER A 323 8.66 9.02 -5.49
CA SER A 323 7.86 9.01 -6.73
C SER A 323 6.44 8.48 -6.47
N SER A 324 5.54 8.62 -7.45
CA SER A 324 4.13 8.26 -7.26
C SER A 324 3.48 7.77 -8.55
N GLU A 325 3.63 6.46 -8.85
CA GLU A 325 3.12 5.78 -10.04
C GLU A 325 2.17 4.63 -9.66
N PHE A 326 0.91 4.71 -10.06
CA PHE A 326 -0.10 3.71 -9.69
C PHE A 326 -0.07 2.43 -10.54
N SER A 327 0.73 2.36 -11.61
CA SER A 327 0.90 1.09 -12.34
C SER A 327 1.90 0.13 -11.68
N PHE A 328 2.63 0.54 -10.64
CA PHE A 328 3.39 -0.38 -9.78
C PHE A 328 2.60 -0.75 -8.53
N VAL A 329 2.08 0.23 -7.82
CA VAL A 329 1.27 0.05 -6.60
C VAL A 329 0.27 1.19 -6.44
N TYR A 330 -0.93 0.88 -5.99
CA TYR A 330 -2.00 1.84 -5.68
C TYR A 330 -2.71 1.41 -4.38
N ASP A 331 -3.41 2.32 -3.73
CA ASP A 331 -4.18 2.06 -2.50
C ASP A 331 -3.40 1.21 -1.49
N SER A 332 -2.25 1.72 -1.05
CA SER A 332 -1.33 1.04 -0.12
C SER A 332 -0.55 2.05 0.70
N LEU A 333 0.32 1.56 1.57
CA LEU A 333 1.39 2.33 2.20
C LEU A 333 2.61 2.42 1.26
N PRO A 334 3.54 3.37 1.49
CA PRO A 334 4.73 3.51 0.66
C PRO A 334 5.62 2.26 0.66
N VAL A 335 6.22 1.99 -0.51
CA VAL A 335 7.10 0.85 -0.74
C VAL A 335 8.34 1.28 -1.52
N TYR A 336 9.42 0.51 -1.43
CA TYR A 336 10.54 0.59 -2.37
C TYR A 336 10.32 -0.42 -3.47
N PRO A 337 10.22 -0.02 -4.75
CA PRO A 337 10.00 -0.95 -5.84
C PRO A 337 11.13 -1.96 -5.96
N GLU A 338 10.77 -3.23 -6.21
CA GLU A 338 11.70 -4.29 -6.58
C GLU A 338 11.21 -4.96 -7.85
N SER A 339 12.11 -5.18 -8.78
CA SER A 339 11.83 -5.89 -10.03
C SER A 339 13.05 -6.63 -10.54
N LEU A 340 12.89 -7.89 -10.91
CA LEU A 340 13.98 -8.75 -11.42
C LEU A 340 15.21 -8.80 -10.48
N GLY A 341 14.98 -8.76 -9.17
CA GLY A 341 16.03 -8.76 -8.14
C GLY A 341 16.77 -7.43 -7.98
N ILE A 342 16.32 -6.36 -8.64
CA ILE A 342 16.84 -5.00 -8.48
C ILE A 342 15.91 -4.21 -7.58
N VAL A 343 16.46 -3.68 -6.49
CA VAL A 343 15.75 -2.77 -5.58
C VAL A 343 16.02 -1.33 -5.99
N TYR A 344 14.95 -0.56 -6.15
CA TYR A 344 15.03 0.88 -6.41
C TYR A 344 14.95 1.65 -5.09
N HIS A 345 15.75 2.72 -4.96
CA HIS A 345 15.93 3.45 -3.71
C HIS A 345 15.01 4.66 -3.55
N THR A 346 14.29 5.04 -4.60
CA THR A 346 13.27 6.08 -4.51
C THR A 346 11.98 5.50 -3.96
N LEU A 347 11.50 6.07 -2.85
CA LEU A 347 10.28 5.64 -2.18
C LEU A 347 9.08 5.88 -3.08
N GLN A 348 8.30 4.85 -3.37
CA GLN A 348 7.04 4.98 -4.06
C GLN A 348 5.92 5.28 -3.07
N VAL A 349 5.20 6.40 -3.27
CA VAL A 349 4.06 6.82 -2.47
C VAL A 349 2.78 6.57 -3.27
N PRO A 350 1.99 5.52 -2.94
CA PRO A 350 0.78 5.16 -3.66
C PRO A 350 -0.34 6.18 -3.47
N ILE A 351 -1.20 6.28 -4.48
CA ILE A 351 -2.43 7.07 -4.45
C ILE A 351 -3.63 6.20 -4.81
N HIS A 352 -4.83 6.71 -4.56
CA HIS A 352 -6.05 6.19 -5.17
C HIS A 352 -6.08 6.56 -6.65
N PRO A 353 -6.17 5.58 -7.57
CA PRO A 353 -5.90 5.84 -8.99
C PRO A 353 -7.08 6.44 -9.76
N ILE A 354 -8.28 6.50 -9.17
CA ILE A 354 -9.45 7.08 -9.83
C ILE A 354 -9.46 8.59 -9.62
N SER A 355 -9.27 9.32 -10.72
CA SER A 355 -9.36 10.77 -10.76
C SER A 355 -10.80 11.25 -11.01
N ILE A 356 -11.03 12.56 -10.81
CA ILE A 356 -12.28 13.23 -11.19
C ILE A 356 -12.58 13.01 -12.68
N GLY A 357 -11.55 13.06 -13.54
CA GLY A 357 -11.70 12.79 -14.97
C GLY A 357 -12.15 11.38 -15.27
N SER A 358 -11.67 10.37 -14.52
CA SER A 358 -12.11 8.97 -14.66
C SER A 358 -13.59 8.81 -14.31
N LEU A 359 -14.08 9.50 -13.28
CA LEU A 359 -15.50 9.50 -12.88
C LEU A 359 -16.38 10.24 -13.91
N ARG A 360 -15.94 11.38 -14.42
CA ARG A 360 -16.65 12.13 -15.48
C ARG A 360 -16.77 11.32 -16.76
N ARG A 361 -15.73 10.57 -17.12
CA ARG A 361 -15.73 9.71 -18.33
C ARG A 361 -16.85 8.68 -18.31
N VAL A 362 -17.22 8.16 -17.13
CA VAL A 362 -18.35 7.24 -16.97
C VAL A 362 -19.67 7.94 -16.64
N GLY A 363 -19.71 9.28 -16.71
CA GLY A 363 -20.92 10.09 -16.63
C GLY A 363 -21.40 10.41 -15.22
N TYR A 364 -20.50 10.44 -14.22
CA TYR A 364 -20.85 10.83 -12.86
C TYR A 364 -21.12 12.34 -12.77
N THR A 365 -22.21 12.69 -12.12
CA THR A 365 -22.48 14.07 -11.70
C THR A 365 -21.55 14.47 -10.55
N GLU A 366 -21.43 15.75 -10.27
CA GLU A 366 -20.63 16.29 -9.17
C GLU A 366 -20.97 15.60 -7.83
N LYS A 367 -22.28 15.50 -7.52
CA LYS A 367 -22.74 14.81 -6.33
C LYS A 367 -22.32 13.33 -6.28
N GLN A 368 -22.39 12.62 -7.40
CA GLN A 368 -21.99 11.22 -7.49
C GLN A 368 -20.48 11.04 -7.32
N MET A 369 -19.67 11.98 -7.82
CA MET A 369 -18.23 12.00 -7.59
C MET A 369 -17.91 12.21 -6.11
N GLN A 370 -18.60 13.13 -5.44
CA GLN A 370 -18.46 13.37 -4.00
C GLN A 370 -18.85 12.12 -3.17
N GLU A 371 -19.95 11.45 -3.52
CA GLU A 371 -20.39 10.20 -2.89
C GLU A 371 -19.34 9.08 -3.07
N TYR A 372 -18.76 8.94 -4.26
CA TYR A 372 -17.70 7.99 -4.54
C TYR A 372 -16.48 8.21 -3.64
N TYR A 373 -15.94 9.41 -3.64
CA TYR A 373 -14.78 9.73 -2.80
C TYR A 373 -15.08 9.65 -1.30
N ALA A 374 -16.30 9.98 -0.89
CA ALA A 374 -16.71 9.82 0.51
C ALA A 374 -16.63 8.37 0.97
N ALA A 375 -17.12 7.44 0.12
CA ALA A 375 -17.05 6.01 0.40
C ALA A 375 -15.58 5.50 0.44
N GLU A 376 -14.74 5.97 -0.50
CA GLU A 376 -13.32 5.63 -0.52
C GLU A 376 -12.56 6.17 0.72
N MET A 377 -12.86 7.39 1.16
CA MET A 377 -12.30 7.93 2.39
C MET A 377 -12.68 7.08 3.61
N ASP A 378 -13.95 6.68 3.72
CA ASP A 378 -14.41 5.88 4.85
C ASP A 378 -13.76 4.48 4.84
N ARG A 379 -13.63 3.85 3.67
CA ARG A 379 -12.95 2.57 3.50
C ARG A 379 -11.47 2.65 3.93
N LYS A 380 -10.76 3.67 3.43
CA LYS A 380 -9.34 3.88 3.76
C LYS A 380 -9.12 4.14 5.25
N LEU A 381 -9.98 4.93 5.86
CA LEU A 381 -9.91 5.19 7.31
C LEU A 381 -10.15 3.93 8.14
N ALA A 382 -11.05 3.05 7.74
CA ALA A 382 -11.31 1.77 8.43
C ALA A 382 -10.08 0.84 8.39
N ARG A 383 -9.22 0.99 7.37
CA ARG A 383 -8.00 0.18 7.18
C ARG A 383 -6.71 0.83 7.71
N GLY A 384 -6.78 2.03 8.27
CA GLY A 384 -5.59 2.79 8.64
C GLY A 384 -4.73 3.15 7.41
N GLU A 385 -5.35 3.43 6.27
CA GLU A 385 -4.67 3.83 5.04
C GLU A 385 -4.65 5.36 4.89
N PRO A 386 -3.67 5.93 4.15
CA PRO A 386 -3.63 7.36 3.87
C PRO A 386 -4.75 7.76 2.89
N LEU A 387 -5.29 8.96 3.05
CA LEU A 387 -6.27 9.57 2.15
C LEU A 387 -5.56 10.34 1.03
N PHE A 388 -4.89 9.62 0.14
CA PHE A 388 -4.10 10.19 -0.94
C PHE A 388 -4.85 10.09 -2.27
N PHE A 389 -5.21 11.26 -2.79
CA PHE A 389 -5.96 11.42 -4.04
C PHE A 389 -5.20 12.31 -5.00
N TYR A 390 -5.65 12.35 -6.26
CA TYR A 390 -5.06 13.20 -7.26
C TYR A 390 -6.11 13.76 -8.24
N GLY A 391 -5.72 14.79 -8.96
CA GLY A 391 -6.53 15.41 -9.99
C GLY A 391 -5.69 16.21 -10.97
N HIS A 392 -6.38 16.75 -11.96
CA HIS A 392 -5.80 17.58 -13.02
C HIS A 392 -6.58 18.89 -13.12
N PRO A 393 -5.94 20.02 -13.43
CA PRO A 393 -6.63 21.29 -13.63
C PRO A 393 -7.72 21.18 -14.70
N THR A 394 -7.42 20.56 -15.83
CA THR A 394 -8.31 20.38 -16.98
C THR A 394 -9.57 19.55 -16.70
N HIS A 395 -9.66 18.90 -15.54
CA HIS A 395 -10.85 18.18 -15.11
C HIS A 395 -11.92 19.07 -14.47
N HIS A 396 -11.65 20.35 -14.21
CA HIS A 396 -12.56 21.34 -13.62
C HIS A 396 -13.32 20.81 -12.38
N GLY A 397 -12.62 20.09 -11.51
CA GLY A 397 -13.21 19.35 -10.38
C GLY A 397 -13.11 20.06 -9.04
N TRP A 398 -12.98 21.40 -9.02
CA TRP A 398 -12.74 22.20 -7.80
C TRP A 398 -13.78 21.98 -6.72
N GLU A 399 -15.07 21.84 -7.05
CA GLU A 399 -16.12 21.60 -6.06
C GLU A 399 -15.98 20.22 -5.38
N THR A 400 -15.62 19.19 -6.15
CA THR A 400 -15.30 17.88 -5.57
C THR A 400 -14.04 17.97 -4.70
N ILE A 401 -13.01 18.71 -5.09
CA ILE A 401 -11.79 18.89 -4.29
C ILE A 401 -12.12 19.67 -3.00
N ARG A 402 -12.87 20.77 -3.07
CA ARG A 402 -13.35 21.50 -1.88
C ARG A 402 -14.17 20.59 -0.94
N PHE A 403 -15.00 19.71 -1.50
CA PHE A 403 -15.73 18.72 -0.72
C PHE A 403 -14.79 17.76 0.02
N LEU A 404 -13.77 17.23 -0.65
CA LEU A 404 -12.77 16.33 -0.04
C LEU A 404 -12.05 17.02 1.13
N LEU A 405 -11.62 18.26 0.95
CA LEU A 405 -10.96 19.06 1.97
C LEU A 405 -11.84 19.30 3.20
N ARG A 406 -13.12 19.68 2.98
CA ARG A 406 -14.09 19.84 4.08
C ARG A 406 -14.30 18.53 4.82
N ARG A 407 -14.52 17.42 4.09
CA ARG A 407 -14.76 16.11 4.69
C ARG A 407 -13.56 15.61 5.49
N ALA A 408 -12.34 15.80 5.00
CA ALA A 408 -11.12 15.47 5.76
C ALA A 408 -11.08 16.25 7.09
N ARG A 409 -11.34 17.56 7.04
CA ARG A 409 -11.41 18.43 8.23
C ARG A 409 -12.50 18.00 9.21
N GLU A 410 -13.71 17.71 8.73
CA GLU A 410 -14.84 17.24 9.54
C GLU A 410 -14.54 15.91 10.26
N LYS A 411 -13.72 15.06 9.64
CA LYS A 411 -13.24 13.81 10.25
C LYS A 411 -12.02 13.99 11.15
N GLY A 412 -11.52 15.20 11.32
CA GLY A 412 -10.32 15.50 12.11
C GLY A 412 -9.02 14.96 11.46
N ILE A 413 -9.00 14.81 10.13
CA ILE A 413 -7.82 14.36 9.39
C ILE A 413 -7.00 15.56 8.96
N GLU A 414 -5.75 15.61 9.38
CA GLU A 414 -4.81 16.65 8.98
C GLU A 414 -4.29 16.41 7.56
N SER A 415 -3.93 17.51 6.88
CA SER A 415 -3.28 17.45 5.57
C SER A 415 -1.77 17.51 5.68
N ALA A 416 -1.11 16.88 4.72
CA ALA A 416 0.33 16.96 4.50
C ALA A 416 0.62 16.95 3.00
N THR A 417 1.77 17.47 2.58
CA THR A 417 2.26 17.23 1.23
C THR A 417 2.82 15.80 1.10
N PHE A 418 2.96 15.30 -0.13
CA PHE A 418 3.56 13.99 -0.36
C PHE A 418 5.00 13.92 0.13
N GLY A 419 5.78 14.99 -0.01
CA GLY A 419 7.15 15.05 0.47
C GLY A 419 7.26 15.08 1.99
N GLU A 420 6.33 15.74 2.70
CA GLU A 420 6.27 15.68 4.17
C GLU A 420 6.02 14.25 4.65
N PHE A 421 5.03 13.58 4.05
CA PHE A 421 4.74 12.19 4.38
C PHE A 421 5.88 11.24 3.99
N ALA A 422 6.51 11.41 2.83
CA ALA A 422 7.64 10.60 2.39
C ALA A 422 8.84 10.74 3.35
N ARG A 423 9.15 11.96 3.81
CA ARG A 423 10.19 12.19 4.83
C ARG A 423 9.87 11.50 6.14
N TRP A 424 8.61 11.59 6.61
CA TRP A 424 8.14 10.88 7.78
C TRP A 424 8.30 9.37 7.61
N TRP A 425 7.80 8.82 6.51
CA TRP A 425 7.84 7.39 6.24
C TRP A 425 9.27 6.82 6.21
N LYS A 426 10.19 7.52 5.56
CA LYS A 426 11.61 7.14 5.54
C LYS A 426 12.19 7.06 6.95
N ARG A 427 11.97 8.07 7.80
CA ARG A 427 12.43 8.06 9.20
C ARG A 427 11.82 6.92 9.99
N ARG A 428 10.51 6.72 9.88
CA ARG A 428 9.79 5.64 10.53
C ARG A 428 10.34 4.26 10.12
N SER A 429 10.55 4.03 8.82
CA SER A 429 11.03 2.74 8.29
C SER A 429 12.46 2.40 8.71
N LEU A 430 13.27 3.38 9.09
CA LEU A 430 14.60 3.18 9.65
C LEU A 430 14.56 2.86 11.16
N SER A 431 13.42 3.01 11.81
CA SER A 431 13.27 2.74 13.25
C SER A 431 12.88 1.27 13.45
N LYS A 432 13.70 0.55 14.22
CA LYS A 432 13.40 -0.82 14.66
C LYS A 432 12.72 -0.78 16.02
N CYS A 433 11.54 -1.33 16.11
CA CYS A 433 10.77 -1.43 17.35
C CYS A 433 10.81 -2.87 17.86
N VAL A 434 11.62 -3.16 18.85
CA VAL A 434 11.68 -4.47 19.52
C VAL A 434 10.73 -4.48 20.69
N VAL A 435 9.79 -5.41 20.71
CA VAL A 435 8.77 -5.51 21.77
C VAL A 435 8.89 -6.87 22.46
N ASP A 436 9.09 -6.84 23.77
CA ASP A 436 9.00 -8.02 24.63
C ASP A 436 7.67 -7.99 25.38
N THR A 437 6.82 -9.00 25.16
CA THR A 437 5.50 -9.08 25.78
C THR A 437 5.47 -10.06 26.94
N GLY A 438 4.90 -9.63 28.07
CA GLY A 438 4.41 -10.46 29.16
C GLY A 438 2.88 -10.60 29.11
N ASN A 439 2.29 -11.19 30.16
CA ASN A 439 0.83 -11.40 30.23
C ASN A 439 0.05 -10.07 30.33
N ALA A 440 0.55 -9.11 31.09
CA ALA A 440 -0.12 -7.84 31.36
C ALA A 440 0.71 -6.61 30.96
N SER A 441 1.92 -6.80 30.44
CA SER A 441 2.82 -5.69 30.10
C SER A 441 3.63 -5.97 28.85
N ALA A 442 4.09 -4.91 28.22
CA ALA A 442 5.08 -4.98 27.14
C ALA A 442 6.23 -4.01 27.41
N THR A 443 7.45 -4.44 27.12
CA THR A 443 8.64 -3.58 27.11
C THR A 443 9.00 -3.27 25.69
N VAL A 444 9.18 -2.00 25.37
CA VAL A 444 9.42 -1.51 24.01
C VAL A 444 10.76 -0.81 23.94
N ASN A 445 11.61 -1.27 23.06
CA ASN A 445 12.89 -0.64 22.75
C ASN A 445 12.89 -0.20 21.29
N VAL A 446 13.05 1.10 21.04
CA VAL A 446 13.15 1.65 19.70
C VAL A 446 14.59 2.04 19.41
N HIS A 447 15.10 1.53 18.29
CA HIS A 447 16.42 1.83 17.77
C HIS A 447 16.28 2.50 16.40
N GLY A 448 17.02 3.57 16.12
CA GLY A 448 17.03 4.25 14.83
C GLY A 448 17.01 5.77 14.93
N SER A 449 16.87 6.44 13.80
CA SER A 449 17.08 7.90 13.65
C SER A 449 15.86 8.77 13.98
N ALA A 450 14.68 8.19 14.18
CA ALA A 450 13.51 8.98 14.54
C ALA A 450 13.56 9.35 16.03
N GLY A 451 13.35 10.62 16.36
CA GLY A 451 13.07 11.00 17.74
C GLY A 451 11.86 10.19 18.24
N ALA A 452 11.95 9.63 19.44
CA ALA A 452 10.91 8.77 20.01
C ALA A 452 9.54 9.48 20.14
N ASP A 453 9.53 10.80 20.20
CA ASP A 453 8.35 11.62 20.47
C ASP A 453 7.28 11.60 19.37
N ASP A 454 7.67 11.29 18.12
CA ASP A 454 6.74 11.24 16.98
C ASP A 454 6.26 9.82 16.62
N LEU A 455 6.84 8.79 17.25
CA LEU A 455 6.50 7.40 16.99
C LEU A 455 5.36 6.91 17.88
N TRP A 456 4.45 6.17 17.28
CA TRP A 456 3.32 5.56 17.96
C TRP A 456 3.24 4.07 17.62
N LEU A 457 2.55 3.32 18.46
CA LEU A 457 2.30 1.89 18.30
C LEU A 457 0.82 1.66 18.04
N ARG A 458 0.50 0.76 17.11
CA ARG A 458 -0.79 0.09 17.13
C ARG A 458 -0.64 -1.19 17.92
N VAL A 459 -1.55 -1.38 18.85
CA VAL A 459 -1.66 -2.58 19.68
C VAL A 459 -3.02 -3.20 19.42
N SER A 460 -3.07 -4.49 19.14
CA SER A 460 -4.33 -5.22 19.06
C SER A 460 -4.30 -6.52 19.85
N ARG A 461 -5.47 -6.99 20.30
CA ARG A 461 -5.64 -8.28 20.99
C ARG A 461 -6.99 -8.92 20.67
N ALA A 462 -7.08 -10.24 20.84
CA ALA A 462 -8.34 -10.95 20.78
C ALA A 462 -9.24 -10.62 22.02
N PRO A 463 -10.59 -10.59 21.85
CA PRO A 463 -11.32 -10.64 20.59
C PRO A 463 -11.52 -9.22 19.98
N GLY A 464 -10.81 -8.90 18.91
CA GLY A 464 -11.10 -7.72 18.09
C GLY A 464 -11.00 -6.37 18.79
N LEU A 465 -10.02 -6.16 19.66
CA LEU A 465 -9.74 -4.90 20.34
C LEU A 465 -8.43 -4.31 19.82
N GLU A 466 -8.40 -2.99 19.65
CA GLU A 466 -7.21 -2.24 19.23
C GLU A 466 -7.06 -0.90 19.94
N ALA A 467 -5.85 -0.36 19.90
CA ALA A 467 -5.54 1.00 20.31
C ALA A 467 -4.32 1.53 19.58
N VAL A 468 -4.22 2.85 19.45
CA VAL A 468 -3.01 3.55 18.99
C VAL A 468 -2.51 4.39 20.16
N ILE A 469 -1.27 4.12 20.59
CA ILE A 469 -0.68 4.69 21.81
C ILE A 469 0.72 5.22 21.51
N PRO A 470 1.20 6.24 22.24
CA PRO A 470 2.57 6.71 22.09
C PRO A 470 3.58 5.60 22.45
N VAL A 471 4.74 5.62 21.82
CA VAL A 471 5.85 4.74 22.21
C VAL A 471 6.28 5.08 23.63
N ALA A 472 6.30 4.07 24.49
CA ALA A 472 6.84 4.15 25.85
C ALA A 472 7.66 2.89 26.12
N HIS A 473 8.74 3.01 26.92
CA HIS A 473 9.61 1.88 27.24
C HIS A 473 8.85 0.73 27.93
N ALA A 474 7.87 1.05 28.76
CA ALA A 474 7.00 0.08 29.41
C ALA A 474 5.54 0.43 29.16
N ILE A 475 4.77 -0.56 28.74
CA ILE A 475 3.34 -0.44 28.47
C ILE A 475 2.59 -1.40 29.39
N ASP A 476 1.67 -0.85 30.17
CA ASP A 476 0.70 -1.64 30.92
C ASP A 476 -0.49 -1.96 30.02
N LEU A 477 -0.57 -3.20 29.54
CA LEU A 477 -1.61 -3.65 28.62
C LEU A 477 -3.02 -3.64 29.25
N GLU A 478 -3.14 -3.61 30.58
CA GLU A 478 -4.44 -3.51 31.26
C GLU A 478 -4.98 -2.07 31.21
N ARG A 479 -4.09 -1.06 31.09
CA ARG A 479 -4.44 0.36 31.04
C ARG A 479 -4.54 0.94 29.64
N VAL A 480 -4.28 0.16 28.59
CA VAL A 480 -4.45 0.60 27.21
C VAL A 480 -5.91 0.99 26.95
N PRO A 481 -6.19 2.11 26.27
CA PRO A 481 -7.55 2.56 25.96
C PRO A 481 -8.15 1.74 24.80
N TRP A 482 -8.47 0.49 25.09
CA TRP A 482 -8.99 -0.46 24.11
C TRP A 482 -10.31 0.00 23.49
N ALA A 483 -10.40 -0.06 22.17
CA ALA A 483 -11.62 0.14 21.39
C ALA A 483 -11.89 -1.07 20.49
N PRO A 484 -13.12 -1.30 20.06
CA PRO A 484 -13.41 -2.30 19.05
C PRO A 484 -12.63 -2.02 17.78
N MET A 485 -12.02 -3.07 17.21
CA MET A 485 -11.33 -2.98 15.92
C MET A 485 -12.32 -2.63 14.82
N THR A 486 -11.93 -1.69 13.98
CA THR A 486 -12.72 -1.32 12.81
C THR A 486 -12.37 -2.24 11.64
N LEU A 487 -13.36 -2.95 11.12
CA LEU A 487 -13.23 -3.74 9.90
C LEU A 487 -13.89 -3.01 8.73
N SER A 488 -13.34 -3.19 7.54
CA SER A 488 -13.94 -2.64 6.32
C SER A 488 -15.24 -3.36 5.99
N ALA A 489 -16.31 -2.62 5.78
CA ALA A 489 -17.53 -3.19 5.25
C ALA A 489 -17.29 -3.67 3.81
N LEU A 490 -17.57 -4.94 3.55
CA LEU A 490 -17.46 -5.52 2.22
C LEU A 490 -18.74 -5.22 1.44
N PRO A 491 -18.64 -4.61 0.24
CA PRO A 491 -19.79 -4.46 -0.62
C PRO A 491 -20.34 -5.85 -1.02
N PRO A 492 -21.65 -6.09 -0.92
CA PRO A 492 -22.23 -7.41 -1.21
C PRO A 492 -22.04 -7.85 -2.67
N ASP A 493 -21.89 -6.89 -3.56
CA ASP A 493 -21.74 -7.07 -5.01
C ASP A 493 -20.33 -6.69 -5.51
N ILE A 494 -19.30 -6.78 -4.65
CA ILE A 494 -17.91 -6.40 -5.02
C ILE A 494 -17.43 -7.10 -6.30
N ARG A 495 -17.90 -8.32 -6.56
CA ARG A 495 -17.54 -9.11 -7.74
C ARG A 495 -17.97 -8.46 -9.05
N LYS A 496 -18.92 -7.51 -9.06
CA LYS A 496 -19.33 -6.80 -10.28
C LYS A 496 -18.18 -6.05 -10.98
N VAL A 497 -17.11 -5.72 -10.25
CA VAL A 497 -15.91 -5.11 -10.85
C VAL A 497 -15.21 -6.05 -11.84
N ARG A 498 -15.51 -7.36 -11.80
CA ARG A 498 -14.96 -8.40 -12.68
C ARG A 498 -15.94 -8.91 -13.74
N GLU A 499 -17.19 -8.49 -13.69
CA GLU A 499 -18.17 -8.83 -14.72
C GLU A 499 -17.77 -8.24 -16.06
N PHE A 500 -18.04 -8.96 -17.15
CA PHE A 500 -17.77 -8.46 -18.49
C PHE A 500 -18.68 -7.26 -18.81
N ASP A 501 -18.08 -6.15 -19.19
CA ASP A 501 -18.80 -4.95 -19.65
C ASP A 501 -18.26 -4.53 -21.03
N PRO A 502 -19.03 -4.79 -22.11
CA PRO A 502 -18.60 -4.47 -23.46
C PRO A 502 -18.42 -2.95 -23.69
N ARG A 503 -19.13 -2.09 -22.92
CA ARG A 503 -18.99 -0.63 -23.02
C ARG A 503 -17.68 -0.16 -22.42
N ALA A 504 -17.29 -0.75 -21.28
CA ALA A 504 -15.98 -0.49 -20.69
C ALA A 504 -14.85 -0.91 -21.63
N LEU A 505 -14.97 -2.09 -22.26
CA LEU A 505 -13.97 -2.57 -23.23
C LEU A 505 -13.77 -1.59 -24.40
N VAL A 506 -14.86 -1.06 -24.98
CA VAL A 506 -14.78 -0.06 -26.06
C VAL A 506 -14.12 1.23 -25.55
N GLY A 507 -14.47 1.67 -24.35
CA GLY A 507 -13.85 2.84 -23.71
C GLY A 507 -12.36 2.67 -23.44
N ASP A 508 -11.95 1.48 -23.01
CA ASP A 508 -10.55 1.12 -22.78
C ASP A 508 -9.74 1.09 -24.09
N ILE A 509 -10.27 0.48 -25.14
CA ILE A 509 -9.64 0.47 -26.48
C ILE A 509 -9.46 1.90 -27.00
N TYR A 510 -10.51 2.73 -26.90
CA TYR A 510 -10.43 4.13 -27.31
C TYR A 510 -9.37 4.90 -26.51
N SER A 511 -9.33 4.72 -25.19
CA SER A 511 -8.35 5.36 -24.32
C SER A 511 -6.91 4.95 -24.65
N GLU A 512 -6.68 3.66 -24.95
CA GLU A 512 -5.37 3.15 -25.35
C GLU A 512 -4.93 3.69 -26.71
N MET A 513 -5.86 3.80 -27.67
CA MET A 513 -5.58 4.45 -28.95
C MET A 513 -5.19 5.92 -28.76
N MET A 514 -5.94 6.68 -27.94
CA MET A 514 -5.65 8.09 -27.70
C MET A 514 -4.32 8.34 -26.97
N ARG A 515 -3.88 7.38 -26.12
CA ARG A 515 -2.55 7.43 -25.49
C ARG A 515 -1.39 7.29 -26.48
N LYS A 516 -1.60 6.57 -27.59
CA LYS A 516 -0.58 6.39 -28.66
C LYS A 516 -0.48 7.58 -29.61
N PHE A 517 -1.50 8.41 -29.68
CA PHE A 517 -1.57 9.59 -30.56
C PHE A 517 -1.36 10.93 -29.85
N LYS A 518 -1.17 10.92 -28.53
CA LYS A 518 -0.79 12.09 -27.71
C LYS A 518 0.69 12.09 -27.40
#